data_c6a624fc75243e69cdf834cf8cc6eb90
#
_entry.id   c6a624fc75243e69cdf834cf8cc6eb90
#
_cell.length_a   1.000
_cell.length_b   1.000
_cell.length_c   1.000
_cell.angle_alpha   90.00
_cell.angle_beta   90.00
_cell.angle_gamma   90.00
#
_symmetry.space_group_name_H-M   'P 1'
#
loop_
_entity.id
_entity.type
_entity.pdbx_description
1 polymer ?
#
loop_
_entity_poly.entity_id
_entity_poly.type
_entity_poly.pdbx_seq_one_letter_code
_entity_poly.pdbx_strand_id
1 'polypeptide(L)'
;PIAWRGSEMMAISAQKNKIHFAVAAWEWGSYFDPKIKEQGISLDISKWRRPDPKTIPWDTKASGLYMICTLSKHEAEKKGFNDSLMLDYKGDIAEATGANIFFVDKSESELHTPIPDNFLDGITRRTIIDLAKKLNIKVIERKIKLDELKNFSGCFLTGTAAEVTPVSKIDNVNFKIPKVINQLWDNYSSLVRTKKVLNQSIA
;
A
#
# COMPACT_ATOMS: atom_id res chain seq x y z
N PRO A 1 -12.71 11.35 3.23
CA PRO A 1 -12.40 12.78 3.15
C PRO A 1 -11.83 13.15 1.78
N ILE A 2 -12.24 14.30 1.27
CA ILE A 2 -11.71 14.90 0.05
C ILE A 2 -11.58 16.41 0.25
N ALA A 3 -10.47 16.97 -0.21
CA ALA A 3 -10.26 18.42 -0.26
C ALA A 3 -9.91 18.82 -1.69
N TRP A 4 -10.46 19.94 -2.16
CA TRP A 4 -10.21 20.44 -3.51
C TRP A 4 -10.25 21.97 -3.56
N ARG A 5 -9.64 22.52 -4.59
CA ARG A 5 -9.72 23.95 -4.85
C ARG A 5 -10.97 24.27 -5.65
N GLY A 6 -11.59 25.42 -5.34
CA GLY A 6 -12.74 25.95 -6.06
C GLY A 6 -12.39 26.45 -7.46
N SER A 7 -13.40 26.98 -8.13
CA SER A 7 -13.36 27.42 -9.54
C SER A 7 -13.33 28.95 -9.70
N GLU A 8 -12.93 29.69 -8.68
CA GLU A 8 -12.95 31.16 -8.70
C GLU A 8 -11.97 31.75 -9.72
N MET A 9 -10.91 31.03 -10.02
CA MET A 9 -9.94 31.42 -11.05
C MET A 9 -9.54 30.24 -11.92
N MET A 10 -9.47 30.46 -13.22
CA MET A 10 -8.94 29.53 -14.21
C MET A 10 -7.51 29.93 -14.58
N ALA A 11 -6.54 29.49 -13.80
CA ALA A 11 -5.11 29.77 -14.00
C ALA A 11 -4.24 28.67 -13.36
N ILE A 12 -2.95 28.65 -13.68
CA ILE A 12 -1.98 27.79 -12.99
C ILE A 12 -1.91 28.16 -11.50
N SER A 13 -1.85 29.48 -11.20
CA SER A 13 -1.93 29.95 -9.81
C SER A 13 -3.35 29.76 -9.28
N ALA A 14 -3.48 29.01 -8.19
CA ALA A 14 -4.74 28.73 -7.53
C ALA A 14 -4.80 29.28 -6.10
N GLN A 15 -3.95 30.25 -5.77
CA GLN A 15 -3.84 30.77 -4.39
C GLN A 15 -5.08 31.51 -3.92
N LYS A 16 -5.84 32.12 -4.84
CA LYS A 16 -7.09 32.84 -4.55
C LYS A 16 -8.31 31.92 -4.58
N ASN A 17 -8.19 30.67 -4.99
CA ASN A 17 -9.28 29.73 -5.00
C ASN A 17 -9.59 29.24 -3.58
N LYS A 18 -10.85 29.17 -3.25
CA LYS A 18 -11.32 28.61 -1.98
C LYS A 18 -10.96 27.13 -1.90
N ILE A 19 -10.70 26.66 -0.71
CA ILE A 19 -10.51 25.23 -0.44
C ILE A 19 -11.83 24.68 0.08
N HIS A 20 -12.33 23.68 -0.60
CA HIS A 20 -13.51 22.93 -0.20
C HIS A 20 -13.09 21.62 0.45
N PHE A 21 -13.91 21.16 1.38
CA PHE A 21 -13.71 19.89 2.07
C PHE A 21 -15.05 19.15 2.20
N ALA A 22 -15.03 17.85 1.96
CA ALA A 22 -16.17 16.99 2.19
C ALA A 22 -15.73 15.65 2.78
N VAL A 23 -16.63 14.99 3.48
CA VAL A 23 -16.50 13.60 3.92
C VAL A 23 -17.68 12.84 3.37
N ALA A 24 -17.43 11.78 2.61
CA ALA A 24 -18.42 10.82 2.17
C ALA A 24 -18.28 9.54 2.97
N ALA A 25 -19.39 8.96 3.38
CA ALA A 25 -19.43 7.68 4.08
C ALA A 25 -20.52 6.79 3.46
N TRP A 26 -20.20 5.55 3.16
CA TRP A 26 -21.12 4.55 2.63
C TRP A 26 -20.69 3.16 3.08
N GLU A 27 -21.59 2.21 2.99
CA GLU A 27 -21.24 0.81 3.20
C GLU A 27 -20.33 0.32 2.08
N TRP A 28 -19.17 -0.22 2.44
CA TRP A 28 -18.19 -0.73 1.51
C TRP A 28 -17.78 -2.14 1.91
N GLY A 29 -17.87 -3.08 0.98
CA GLY A 29 -17.39 -4.45 1.15
C GLY A 29 -15.85 -4.56 1.15
N SER A 30 -15.36 -5.78 1.03
CA SER A 30 -13.91 -6.02 0.92
C SER A 30 -13.35 -5.45 -0.39
N TYR A 31 -12.17 -4.84 -0.33
CA TYR A 31 -11.47 -4.30 -1.51
C TYR A 31 -11.09 -5.38 -2.52
N PHE A 32 -10.67 -6.54 -2.04
CA PHE A 32 -10.50 -7.74 -2.86
C PHE A 32 -11.56 -8.77 -2.47
N ASP A 33 -11.94 -9.65 -3.40
CA ASP A 33 -12.80 -10.78 -3.10
C ASP A 33 -12.21 -11.57 -1.91
N PRO A 34 -12.99 -11.88 -0.87
CA PRO A 34 -12.49 -12.58 0.33
C PRO A 34 -11.79 -13.91 0.03
N LYS A 35 -12.30 -14.69 -0.94
CA LYS A 35 -11.68 -15.96 -1.35
C LYS A 35 -10.32 -15.75 -2.01
N ILE A 36 -10.21 -14.72 -2.85
CA ILE A 36 -8.94 -14.34 -3.50
C ILE A 36 -7.97 -13.83 -2.45
N LYS A 37 -8.46 -13.05 -1.49
CA LYS A 37 -7.62 -12.53 -0.39
C LYS A 37 -7.04 -13.65 0.47
N GLU A 38 -7.81 -14.69 0.78
CA GLU A 38 -7.32 -15.85 1.55
C GLU A 38 -6.26 -16.66 0.80
N GLN A 39 -6.37 -16.77 -0.52
CA GLN A 39 -5.40 -17.47 -1.37
C GLN A 39 -4.17 -16.62 -1.72
N GLY A 40 -4.24 -15.32 -1.43
CA GLY A 40 -3.26 -14.32 -1.84
C GLY A 40 -3.50 -13.82 -3.27
N ILE A 41 -3.40 -12.50 -3.42
CA ILE A 41 -3.55 -11.83 -4.73
C ILE A 41 -2.32 -12.01 -5.60
N SER A 42 -2.48 -11.80 -6.91
CA SER A 42 -1.39 -11.80 -7.89
C SER A 42 -1.09 -10.38 -8.37
N LEU A 43 0.20 -10.07 -8.56
CA LEU A 43 0.66 -8.77 -9.06
C LEU A 43 1.41 -8.93 -10.39
N ASP A 44 1.06 -8.08 -11.36
CA ASP A 44 1.89 -7.82 -12.55
C ASP A 44 3.02 -6.85 -12.18
N ILE A 45 4.07 -6.77 -12.98
CA ILE A 45 5.07 -5.71 -12.85
C ILE A 45 4.69 -4.58 -13.78
N SER A 46 4.39 -3.40 -13.21
CA SER A 46 4.01 -2.24 -13.98
C SER A 46 5.14 -1.74 -14.89
N LYS A 47 4.80 -1.32 -16.09
CA LYS A 47 5.71 -0.55 -16.96
C LYS A 47 5.87 0.90 -16.48
N TRP A 48 4.85 1.44 -15.77
CA TRP A 48 4.89 2.77 -15.18
C TRP A 48 5.65 2.74 -13.87
N ARG A 49 6.43 3.78 -13.62
CA ARG A 49 7.27 3.88 -12.43
C ARG A 49 6.82 5.03 -11.54
N ARG A 50 7.07 4.90 -10.24
CA ARG A 50 6.94 6.02 -9.32
C ARG A 50 7.95 7.09 -9.73
N PRO A 51 7.52 8.38 -9.82
CA PRO A 51 8.36 9.46 -10.35
C PRO A 51 9.53 9.80 -9.42
N ASP A 52 10.52 10.46 -9.97
CA ASP A 52 11.61 11.05 -9.20
C ASP A 52 11.01 12.08 -8.20
N PRO A 53 11.38 12.03 -6.91
CA PRO A 53 10.93 12.96 -5.88
C PRO A 53 11.15 14.44 -6.21
N LYS A 54 12.07 14.74 -7.12
CA LYS A 54 12.32 16.11 -7.57
C LYS A 54 11.34 16.61 -8.63
N THR A 55 10.53 15.73 -9.20
CA THR A 55 9.60 16.06 -10.29
C THR A 55 8.16 16.25 -9.84
N ILE A 56 7.80 15.79 -8.65
CA ILE A 56 6.42 15.76 -8.17
C ILE A 56 6.38 15.71 -6.63
N PRO A 57 5.38 16.28 -5.96
CA PRO A 57 5.20 16.17 -4.50
C PRO A 57 4.75 14.75 -4.12
N TRP A 58 5.68 13.81 -4.13
CA TRP A 58 5.49 12.37 -4.00
C TRP A 58 4.88 11.92 -2.67
N ASP A 59 5.08 12.71 -1.61
CA ASP A 59 4.60 12.45 -0.24
C ASP A 59 3.16 12.93 0.00
N THR A 60 2.47 13.37 -1.07
CA THR A 60 1.09 13.83 -1.00
C THR A 60 0.11 12.79 -1.56
N LYS A 61 -1.12 12.77 -1.04
CA LYS A 61 -2.22 11.96 -1.58
C LYS A 61 -3.00 12.73 -2.65
N ALA A 62 -2.28 13.39 -3.58
CA ALA A 62 -2.88 14.16 -4.65
C ALA A 62 -3.41 13.26 -5.77
N SER A 63 -4.60 13.56 -6.30
CA SER A 63 -5.26 12.74 -7.35
C SER A 63 -4.42 12.61 -8.62
N GLY A 64 -3.64 13.63 -8.97
CA GLY A 64 -2.73 13.60 -10.13
C GLY A 64 -1.66 12.49 -10.06
N LEU A 65 -1.31 12.02 -8.86
CA LEU A 65 -0.35 10.92 -8.67
C LEU A 65 -0.95 9.54 -8.96
N TYR A 66 -2.28 9.44 -9.01
CA TYR A 66 -2.98 8.16 -9.21
C TYR A 66 -3.18 7.78 -10.68
N MET A 67 -2.89 8.67 -11.62
CA MET A 67 -3.03 8.39 -13.05
C MET A 67 -2.21 7.16 -13.46
N ILE A 68 -0.93 7.11 -13.11
CA ILE A 68 -0.06 5.96 -13.42
C ILE A 68 -0.49 4.69 -12.66
N CYS A 69 -1.04 4.84 -11.44
CA CYS A 69 -1.58 3.72 -10.68
C CYS A 69 -2.80 3.11 -11.38
N THR A 70 -3.74 3.95 -11.85
CA THR A 70 -4.92 3.51 -12.60
C THR A 70 -4.53 2.79 -13.89
N LEU A 71 -3.59 3.35 -14.66
CA LEU A 71 -3.11 2.73 -15.89
C LEU A 71 -2.43 1.38 -15.61
N SER A 72 -1.63 1.28 -14.55
CA SER A 72 -0.97 0.04 -14.13
C SER A 72 -1.99 -1.03 -13.73
N LYS A 73 -2.99 -0.64 -12.93
CA LYS A 73 -4.07 -1.52 -12.50
C LYS A 73 -4.84 -2.10 -13.67
N HIS A 74 -5.26 -1.25 -14.62
CA HIS A 74 -5.99 -1.69 -15.82
C HIS A 74 -5.17 -2.65 -16.69
N GLU A 75 -3.86 -2.44 -16.82
CA GLU A 75 -3.00 -3.35 -17.58
C GLU A 75 -2.85 -4.71 -16.87
N ALA A 76 -2.69 -4.71 -15.55
CA ALA A 76 -2.65 -5.93 -14.77
C ALA A 76 -3.93 -6.75 -14.91
N GLU A 77 -5.09 -6.11 -14.77
CA GLU A 77 -6.40 -6.76 -14.89
C GLU A 77 -6.61 -7.38 -16.27
N LYS A 78 -6.18 -6.69 -17.35
CA LYS A 78 -6.22 -7.25 -18.74
C LYS A 78 -5.38 -8.51 -18.89
N LYS A 79 -4.31 -8.66 -18.08
CA LYS A 79 -3.44 -9.84 -18.07
C LYS A 79 -3.89 -10.91 -17.08
N GLY A 80 -4.99 -10.69 -16.33
CA GLY A 80 -5.54 -11.61 -15.34
C GLY A 80 -4.90 -11.51 -13.96
N PHE A 81 -4.12 -10.45 -13.67
CA PHE A 81 -3.59 -10.17 -12.34
C PHE A 81 -4.57 -9.29 -11.53
N ASN A 82 -4.46 -9.37 -10.21
CA ASN A 82 -5.33 -8.59 -9.32
C ASN A 82 -4.86 -7.14 -9.13
N ASP A 83 -3.56 -6.86 -9.24
CA ASP A 83 -2.96 -5.53 -9.11
C ASP A 83 -1.58 -5.49 -9.76
N SER A 84 -0.86 -4.36 -9.66
CA SER A 84 0.50 -4.22 -10.15
C SER A 84 1.48 -3.85 -9.04
N LEU A 85 2.67 -4.44 -9.09
CA LEU A 85 3.87 -3.95 -8.42
C LEU A 85 4.45 -2.80 -9.23
N MET A 86 4.68 -1.67 -8.60
CA MET A 86 5.34 -0.50 -9.19
C MET A 86 6.78 -0.40 -8.70
N LEU A 87 7.67 -0.09 -9.63
CA LEU A 87 9.05 0.24 -9.32
C LEU A 87 9.20 1.76 -9.20
N ASP A 88 10.23 2.19 -8.53
CA ASP A 88 10.64 3.59 -8.54
C ASP A 88 11.36 3.96 -9.85
N TYR A 89 11.68 5.23 -10.03
CA TYR A 89 12.38 5.74 -11.21
C TYR A 89 13.80 5.15 -11.40
N LYS A 90 14.40 4.56 -10.34
CA LYS A 90 15.69 3.86 -10.38
C LYS A 90 15.57 2.36 -10.66
N GLY A 91 14.35 1.82 -10.59
CA GLY A 91 14.07 0.39 -10.79
C GLY A 91 14.09 -0.42 -9.51
N ASP A 92 14.08 0.21 -8.34
CA ASP A 92 13.85 -0.45 -7.06
C ASP A 92 12.35 -0.68 -6.86
N ILE A 93 12.00 -1.71 -6.11
CA ILE A 93 10.61 -1.96 -5.70
C ILE A 93 10.13 -0.79 -4.84
N ALA A 94 8.97 -0.23 -5.18
CA ALA A 94 8.33 0.86 -4.46
C ALA A 94 7.09 0.39 -3.67
N GLU A 95 6.00 0.18 -4.35
CA GLU A 95 4.70 -0.17 -3.76
C GLU A 95 3.79 -0.83 -4.80
N ALA A 96 2.58 -1.27 -4.44
CA ALA A 96 1.53 -1.58 -5.40
C ALA A 96 0.78 -0.32 -5.84
N THR A 97 -0.26 -0.44 -6.69
CA THR A 97 -0.94 0.74 -7.24
C THR A 97 -1.63 1.62 -6.18
N GLY A 98 -2.04 1.06 -5.06
CA GLY A 98 -2.73 1.79 -3.98
C GLY A 98 -2.40 1.28 -2.58
N ALA A 99 -1.31 0.54 -2.41
CA ALA A 99 -0.92 -0.09 -1.15
C ALA A 99 0.60 -0.26 -1.05
N ASN A 100 1.15 -0.12 0.16
CA ASN A 100 2.55 -0.42 0.40
C ASN A 100 2.81 -1.93 0.43
N ILE A 101 4.05 -2.36 0.29
CA ILE A 101 4.43 -3.77 0.17
C ILE A 101 5.44 -4.17 1.24
N PHE A 102 5.30 -5.39 1.72
CA PHE A 102 6.21 -6.07 2.63
C PHE A 102 6.59 -7.44 2.10
N PHE A 103 7.77 -7.87 2.41
CA PHE A 103 8.29 -9.19 2.12
C PHE A 103 8.71 -9.89 3.41
N VAL A 104 8.50 -11.20 3.48
CA VAL A 104 8.94 -12.06 4.59
C VAL A 104 10.19 -12.79 4.13
N ASP A 105 11.25 -12.77 4.90
CA ASP A 105 12.47 -13.52 4.61
C ASP A 105 12.25 -15.04 4.64
N LYS A 106 13.24 -15.83 4.18
CA LYS A 106 13.11 -17.30 4.13
C LYS A 106 13.09 -17.96 5.50
N SER A 107 13.65 -17.33 6.51
CA SER A 107 13.61 -17.81 7.90
C SER A 107 12.30 -17.44 8.63
N GLU A 108 11.45 -16.63 8.00
CA GLU A 108 10.17 -16.10 8.54
C GLU A 108 10.35 -15.30 9.83
N SER A 109 11.55 -14.76 10.09
CA SER A 109 11.90 -13.99 11.28
C SER A 109 12.00 -12.49 11.05
N GLU A 110 12.10 -12.07 9.79
CA GLU A 110 12.28 -10.67 9.41
C GLU A 110 11.29 -10.24 8.33
N LEU A 111 10.85 -9.00 8.43
CA LEU A 111 10.07 -8.30 7.39
C LEU A 111 10.96 -7.28 6.70
N HIS A 112 10.88 -7.24 5.37
CA HIS A 112 11.53 -6.22 4.57
C HIS A 112 10.47 -5.36 3.88
N THR A 113 10.66 -4.04 3.87
CA THR A 113 9.78 -3.11 3.17
C THR A 113 10.59 -2.00 2.51
N PRO A 114 10.19 -1.50 1.34
CA PRO A 114 10.87 -0.38 0.71
C PRO A 114 10.87 0.88 1.57
N ILE A 115 11.96 1.67 1.47
CA ILE A 115 12.03 3.00 2.10
C ILE A 115 11.07 3.94 1.36
N PRO A 116 10.14 4.62 2.07
CA PRO A 116 9.14 5.48 1.44
C PRO A 116 9.74 6.86 1.08
N ASP A 117 10.64 6.92 0.11
CA ASP A 117 11.31 8.12 -0.36
C ASP A 117 10.83 8.64 -1.74
N ASN A 118 9.84 7.94 -2.34
CA ASN A 118 9.21 8.30 -3.61
C ASN A 118 7.76 7.83 -3.74
N PHE A 119 7.16 7.40 -2.64
CA PHE A 119 5.76 6.96 -2.51
C PHE A 119 5.28 7.21 -1.09
N LEU A 120 3.96 7.17 -0.87
CA LEU A 120 3.36 7.46 0.43
C LEU A 120 3.84 6.49 1.53
N ASP A 121 4.31 7.05 2.64
CA ASP A 121 4.50 6.30 3.89
C ASP A 121 3.14 6.08 4.56
N GLY A 122 2.47 4.99 4.18
CA GLY A 122 1.10 4.71 4.56
C GLY A 122 0.91 4.52 6.07
N ILE A 123 -0.22 5.02 6.60
CA ILE A 123 -0.57 4.85 8.03
C ILE A 123 -0.65 3.35 8.37
N THR A 124 -1.27 2.54 7.51
CA THR A 124 -1.32 1.09 7.72
C THR A 124 0.08 0.46 7.71
N ARG A 125 0.97 0.90 6.80
CA ARG A 125 2.37 0.46 6.77
C ARG A 125 3.05 0.70 8.13
N ARG A 126 2.99 1.92 8.66
CA ARG A 126 3.55 2.28 9.97
C ARG A 126 2.94 1.47 11.10
N THR A 127 1.62 1.27 11.08
CA THR A 127 0.92 0.44 12.07
C THR A 127 1.43 -1.00 12.05
N ILE A 128 1.67 -1.58 10.86
CA ILE A 128 2.22 -2.93 10.73
C ILE A 128 3.66 -3.00 11.26
N ILE A 129 4.49 -2.00 11.01
CA ILE A 129 5.84 -1.91 11.57
C ILE A 129 5.78 -1.91 13.11
N ASP A 130 4.87 -1.14 13.70
CA ASP A 130 4.72 -1.07 15.16
C ASP A 130 4.15 -2.38 15.75
N LEU A 131 3.22 -3.02 15.06
CA LEU A 131 2.71 -4.34 15.46
C LEU A 131 3.80 -5.42 15.37
N ALA A 132 4.59 -5.43 14.30
CA ALA A 132 5.71 -6.34 14.15
C ALA A 132 6.72 -6.19 15.29
N LYS A 133 7.09 -4.95 15.66
CA LYS A 133 7.96 -4.68 16.81
C LYS A 133 7.38 -5.24 18.12
N LYS A 134 6.08 -5.07 18.37
CA LYS A 134 5.40 -5.62 19.55
C LYS A 134 5.39 -7.14 19.59
N LEU A 135 5.43 -7.78 18.42
CA LEU A 135 5.51 -9.24 18.26
C LEU A 135 6.95 -9.76 18.21
N ASN A 136 7.95 -8.91 18.47
CA ASN A 136 9.39 -9.20 18.36
C ASN A 136 9.80 -9.67 16.95
N ILE A 137 9.11 -9.21 15.90
CA ILE A 137 9.46 -9.45 14.52
C ILE A 137 10.30 -8.27 14.04
N LYS A 138 11.51 -8.55 13.56
CA LYS A 138 12.41 -7.52 13.05
C LYS A 138 11.89 -6.96 11.72
N VAL A 139 11.90 -5.64 11.57
CA VAL A 139 11.53 -4.96 10.32
C VAL A 139 12.73 -4.19 9.78
N ILE A 140 13.04 -4.42 8.50
CA ILE A 140 14.14 -3.77 7.77
C ILE A 140 13.56 -2.92 6.66
N GLU A 141 13.68 -1.61 6.80
CA GLU A 141 13.36 -0.65 5.75
C GLU A 141 14.59 -0.45 4.87
N ARG A 142 14.51 -0.84 3.59
CA ARG A 142 15.63 -0.77 2.66
C ARG A 142 15.20 -0.70 1.21
N LYS A 143 16.12 -0.39 0.30
CA LYS A 143 15.92 -0.59 -1.14
C LYS A 143 15.91 -2.09 -1.45
N ILE A 144 14.98 -2.51 -2.31
CA ILE A 144 14.77 -3.90 -2.69
C ILE A 144 14.74 -3.98 -4.22
N LYS A 145 15.53 -4.87 -4.80
CA LYS A 145 15.57 -5.10 -6.24
C LYS A 145 14.62 -6.20 -6.68
N LEU A 146 14.20 -6.18 -7.95
CA LEU A 146 13.32 -7.21 -8.51
C LEU A 146 13.92 -8.62 -8.45
N ASP A 147 15.20 -8.77 -8.66
CA ASP A 147 15.89 -10.08 -8.64
C ASP A 147 15.95 -10.68 -7.23
N GLU A 148 15.73 -9.89 -6.19
CA GLU A 148 15.64 -10.37 -4.81
C GLU A 148 14.30 -11.06 -4.50
N LEU A 149 13.24 -10.92 -5.32
CA LEU A 149 11.92 -11.52 -5.05
C LEU A 149 12.01 -13.01 -4.72
N LYS A 150 12.87 -13.76 -5.40
CA LYS A 150 13.13 -15.19 -5.16
C LYS A 150 13.75 -15.51 -3.79
N ASN A 151 14.27 -14.51 -3.09
CA ASN A 151 14.91 -14.66 -1.78
C ASN A 151 13.91 -14.54 -0.63
N PHE A 152 12.65 -14.20 -0.90
CA PHE A 152 11.61 -14.09 0.11
C PHE A 152 10.71 -15.32 0.12
N SER A 153 10.17 -15.65 1.28
CA SER A 153 9.20 -16.75 1.48
C SER A 153 7.77 -16.28 1.29
N GLY A 154 7.48 -15.03 1.63
CA GLY A 154 6.14 -14.45 1.60
C GLY A 154 6.13 -12.98 1.21
N CYS A 155 4.96 -12.50 0.85
CA CYS A 155 4.72 -11.11 0.47
C CYS A 155 3.31 -10.69 0.86
N PHE A 156 3.11 -9.43 1.25
CA PHE A 156 1.79 -8.89 1.52
C PHE A 156 1.74 -7.38 1.29
N LEU A 157 0.54 -6.88 1.02
CA LEU A 157 0.24 -5.47 0.87
C LEU A 157 -0.37 -4.88 2.14
N THR A 158 -0.21 -3.57 2.32
CA THR A 158 -0.82 -2.82 3.42
C THR A 158 -1.44 -1.51 2.94
N GLY A 159 -2.67 -1.25 3.33
CA GLY A 159 -3.40 -0.02 2.99
C GLY A 159 -4.71 0.06 3.74
N THR A 160 -5.36 1.23 3.74
CA THR A 160 -6.65 1.40 4.44
C THR A 160 -7.72 0.45 3.90
N ALA A 161 -7.88 0.36 2.59
CA ALA A 161 -8.85 -0.53 1.96
C ALA A 161 -8.34 -1.98 1.84
N ALA A 162 -7.04 -2.15 1.54
CA ALA A 162 -6.42 -3.47 1.44
C ALA A 162 -6.20 -4.12 2.81
N GLU A 163 -6.12 -3.32 3.90
CA GLU A 163 -5.73 -3.78 5.23
C GLU A 163 -4.36 -4.50 5.20
N VAL A 164 -4.32 -5.78 5.55
CA VAL A 164 -3.20 -6.68 5.30
C VAL A 164 -3.69 -7.71 4.28
N THR A 165 -3.13 -7.70 3.08
CA THR A 165 -3.54 -8.58 2.00
C THR A 165 -2.35 -9.41 1.53
N PRO A 166 -2.38 -10.75 1.71
CA PRO A 166 -1.33 -11.63 1.20
C PRO A 166 -1.18 -11.54 -0.32
N VAL A 167 0.05 -11.69 -0.80
CA VAL A 167 0.39 -11.79 -2.22
C VAL A 167 0.94 -13.19 -2.46
N SER A 168 0.30 -13.95 -3.35
CA SER A 168 0.73 -15.31 -3.70
C SER A 168 1.66 -15.35 -4.92
N LYS A 169 1.67 -14.29 -5.73
CA LYS A 169 2.45 -14.25 -6.97
C LYS A 169 2.80 -12.82 -7.38
N ILE A 170 4.03 -12.60 -7.83
CA ILE A 170 4.46 -11.39 -8.53
C ILE A 170 5.12 -11.84 -9.84
N ASP A 171 4.55 -11.47 -10.97
CA ASP A 171 4.94 -11.96 -12.31
C ASP A 171 5.06 -13.50 -12.31
N ASN A 172 6.27 -14.04 -12.43
CA ASN A 172 6.55 -15.47 -12.44
C ASN A 172 7.05 -16.02 -11.08
N VAL A 173 7.15 -15.16 -10.04
CA VAL A 173 7.62 -15.55 -8.71
C VAL A 173 6.44 -15.85 -7.79
N ASN A 174 6.37 -17.08 -7.26
CA ASN A 174 5.34 -17.49 -6.32
C ASN A 174 5.81 -17.34 -4.87
N PHE A 175 4.88 -16.97 -4.00
CA PHE A 175 5.09 -16.81 -2.56
C PHE A 175 4.15 -17.74 -1.79
N LYS A 176 4.61 -18.18 -0.63
CA LYS A 176 3.77 -18.80 0.39
C LYS A 176 3.02 -17.70 1.17
N ILE A 177 2.11 -18.11 2.03
CA ILE A 177 1.48 -17.25 3.03
C ILE A 177 1.99 -17.72 4.41
N PRO A 178 3.15 -17.23 4.86
CA PRO A 178 3.71 -17.58 6.17
C PRO A 178 2.76 -17.19 7.32
N LYS A 179 2.84 -17.92 8.43
CA LYS A 179 2.00 -17.68 9.62
C LYS A 179 2.11 -16.24 10.14
N VAL A 180 3.27 -15.61 9.99
CA VAL A 180 3.50 -14.22 10.40
C VAL A 180 2.55 -13.24 9.70
N ILE A 181 2.18 -13.48 8.43
CA ILE A 181 1.24 -12.63 7.69
C ILE A 181 -0.15 -12.70 8.34
N ASN A 182 -0.63 -13.91 8.65
CA ASN A 182 -1.93 -14.11 9.32
C ASN A 182 -1.91 -13.51 10.73
N GLN A 183 -0.83 -13.68 11.47
CA GLN A 183 -0.65 -13.08 12.79
C GLN A 183 -0.73 -11.55 12.75
N LEU A 184 -0.09 -10.92 11.78
CA LEU A 184 -0.16 -9.46 11.58
C LEU A 184 -1.56 -9.02 11.16
N TRP A 185 -2.23 -9.78 10.30
CA TRP A 185 -3.61 -9.51 9.90
C TRP A 185 -4.57 -9.55 11.10
N ASP A 186 -4.50 -10.61 11.92
CA ASP A 186 -5.36 -10.77 13.09
C ASP A 186 -5.16 -9.63 14.09
N ASN A 187 -3.90 -9.28 14.37
CA ASN A 187 -3.55 -8.18 15.27
C ASN A 187 -4.02 -6.82 14.72
N TYR A 188 -3.83 -6.56 13.42
CA TYR A 188 -4.31 -5.35 12.78
C TYR A 188 -5.84 -5.27 12.79
N SER A 189 -6.52 -6.35 12.40
CA SER A 189 -7.98 -6.43 12.41
C SER A 189 -8.58 -6.18 13.79
N SER A 190 -7.98 -6.77 14.83
CA SER A 190 -8.37 -6.53 16.21
C SER A 190 -8.18 -5.08 16.62
N LEU A 191 -7.04 -4.48 16.24
CA LEU A 191 -6.72 -3.09 16.57
C LEU A 191 -7.73 -2.11 15.98
N VAL A 192 -8.05 -2.24 14.69
CA VAL A 192 -8.91 -1.26 13.98
C VAL A 192 -10.41 -1.47 14.23
N ARG A 193 -10.83 -2.62 14.79
CA ARG A 193 -12.23 -2.95 15.08
C ARG A 193 -12.57 -2.94 16.58
N THR A 194 -11.62 -2.61 17.45
CA THR A 194 -11.86 -2.56 18.90
C THR A 194 -12.73 -1.35 19.26
N LYS A 195 -13.89 -1.58 19.90
CA LYS A 195 -14.83 -0.54 20.37
C LYS A 195 -14.33 0.31 21.57
N LYS A 196 -13.08 0.14 22.00
CA LYS A 196 -12.55 0.69 23.27
C LYS A 196 -12.16 2.18 23.25
N VAL A 197 -12.25 2.90 22.13
CA VAL A 197 -11.66 4.24 21.99
C VAL A 197 -12.66 5.40 22.17
N LEU A 198 -13.96 5.14 22.33
CA LEU A 198 -14.97 6.22 22.38
C LEU A 198 -15.26 6.77 23.77
N ASN A 199 -14.61 6.31 24.84
CA ASN A 199 -14.89 6.75 26.21
C ASN A 199 -13.80 7.57 26.90
N GLN A 200 -12.80 8.05 26.18
CA GLN A 200 -11.81 8.98 26.76
C GLN A 200 -11.61 10.17 25.81
N SER A 201 -12.02 11.34 26.25
CA SER A 201 -11.70 12.68 25.78
C SER A 201 -12.83 13.42 25.06
N ILE A 202 -13.90 13.72 25.75
CA ILE A 202 -14.55 15.04 25.64
C ILE A 202 -14.69 15.52 27.09
N ALA A 203 -13.70 16.19 27.59
CA ALA A 203 -13.74 17.09 28.74
C ALA A 203 -12.88 18.30 28.40
#